data_6f836aed9bd99c943993418bf0939f2d
#
_entry.id   6f836aed9bd99c943993418bf0939f2d
#
_cell.length_a   1.000
_cell.length_b   1.000
_cell.length_c   1.000
_cell.angle_alpha   90.00
_cell.angle_beta   90.00
_cell.angle_gamma   90.00
#
_symmetry.space_group_name_H-M   'P 1'
#
loop_
_entity.id
_entity.type
_entity.pdbx_description
1 polymer ?
#
loop_
_entity_poly.entity_id
_entity_poly.type
_entity_poly.pdbx_seq_one_letter_code
_entity_poly.pdbx_strand_id
1 'polypeptide(L)'
;MVEFPDGTRVHGRGLRRPRPDGPAPDFGLYLGTSHLRRKHGGGITWPHEWITWPDFLLPTRPADAREKIKALHERAKTESVEVACYGGAGRTGTVLACLAILSGVPAEEAVAWTRANYHERAVETPWQRGWVKSFAKQLD
;
A
#
# COMPACT_ATOMS: atom_id res chain seq x y z
N MET A 1 4.19 -11.85 -0.87
CA MET A 1 4.81 -10.87 -1.78
C MET A 1 4.00 -10.78 -3.05
N VAL A 2 3.84 -9.58 -3.57
CA VAL A 2 3.10 -9.35 -4.82
C VAL A 2 4.08 -8.99 -5.91
N GLU A 3 4.02 -9.69 -7.04
CA GLU A 3 4.79 -9.35 -8.23
C GLU A 3 3.85 -8.70 -9.25
N PHE A 4 4.20 -7.49 -9.67
CA PHE A 4 3.39 -6.72 -10.61
C PHE A 4 3.81 -6.98 -12.06
N PRO A 5 2.94 -6.66 -13.04
CA PRO A 5 3.24 -6.93 -14.45
C PRO A 5 4.55 -6.32 -14.97
N ASP A 6 4.99 -5.19 -14.39
CA ASP A 6 6.26 -4.55 -14.77
C ASP A 6 7.49 -5.18 -14.09
N GLY A 7 7.30 -6.26 -13.32
CA GLY A 7 8.38 -6.95 -12.62
C GLY A 7 8.69 -6.41 -11.23
N THR A 8 8.08 -5.30 -10.81
CA THR A 8 8.29 -4.81 -9.44
C THR A 8 7.64 -5.73 -8.42
N ARG A 9 8.21 -5.79 -7.22
CA ARG A 9 7.73 -6.65 -6.14
C ARG A 9 7.53 -5.82 -4.88
N VAL A 10 6.43 -6.07 -4.17
CA VAL A 10 6.11 -5.37 -2.93
C VAL A 10 5.57 -6.38 -1.92
N HIS A 11 6.04 -6.27 -0.68
CA HIS A 11 5.50 -7.05 0.43
C HIS A 11 4.37 -6.28 1.09
N GLY A 12 3.20 -6.90 1.21
CA GLY A 12 2.09 -6.37 1.99
C GLY A 12 1.92 -7.18 3.26
N ARG A 13 1.56 -6.52 4.36
CA ARG A 13 1.25 -7.22 5.61
C ARG A 13 0.39 -6.38 6.55
N GLY A 14 -0.06 -7.01 7.65
CA GLY A 14 -0.76 -6.33 8.73
C GLY A 14 0.14 -6.18 9.94
N LEU A 15 0.18 -4.99 10.52
CA LEU A 15 1.00 -4.72 11.71
C LEU A 15 0.51 -5.44 12.97
N ARG A 16 -0.74 -5.93 12.95
CA ARG A 16 -1.29 -6.69 14.08
C ARG A 16 -0.62 -8.04 14.27
N ARG A 17 0.11 -8.54 13.29
CA ARG A 17 0.82 -9.82 13.33
C ARG A 17 2.32 -9.57 13.34
N PRO A 18 3.10 -10.47 13.97
CA PRO A 18 4.56 -10.37 13.91
C PRO A 18 5.05 -10.39 12.45
N ARG A 19 6.09 -9.63 12.20
CA ARG A 19 6.72 -9.65 10.88
C ARG A 19 7.33 -11.03 10.63
N PRO A 20 7.17 -11.62 9.43
CA PRO A 20 7.82 -12.87 9.09
C PRO A 20 9.35 -12.76 9.23
N ASP A 21 10.00 -13.86 9.60
CA ASP A 21 11.44 -13.91 9.70
C ASP A 21 12.09 -13.61 8.35
N GLY A 22 13.24 -12.96 8.40
CA GLY A 22 13.96 -12.58 7.21
C GLY A 22 14.59 -11.20 7.31
N PRO A 23 15.30 -10.74 6.27
CA PRO A 23 15.93 -9.42 6.28
C PRO A 23 14.87 -8.31 6.31
N ALA A 24 15.21 -7.19 6.96
CA ALA A 24 14.35 -6.02 6.97
C ALA A 24 14.22 -5.46 5.54
N PRO A 25 13.08 -4.85 5.19
CA PRO A 25 12.96 -4.19 3.90
C PRO A 25 13.90 -2.97 3.84
N ASP A 26 14.25 -2.56 2.63
CA ASP A 26 15.02 -1.33 2.44
C ASP A 26 14.18 -0.09 2.75
N PHE A 27 12.87 -0.18 2.55
CA PHE A 27 11.95 0.91 2.80
C PHE A 27 10.54 0.38 3.09
N GLY A 28 9.81 1.07 3.97
CA GLY A 28 8.43 0.73 4.29
C GLY A 28 7.49 1.93 4.20
N LEU A 29 6.27 1.69 3.74
CA LEU A 29 5.18 2.67 3.73
C LEU A 29 4.05 2.15 4.62
N TYR A 30 3.71 2.91 5.65
CA TYR A 30 2.73 2.48 6.65
C TYR A 30 1.51 3.38 6.67
N LEU A 31 0.35 2.77 6.84
CA LEU A 31 -0.94 3.41 6.65
C LEU A 31 -1.72 3.33 7.95
N GLY A 32 -1.98 4.46 8.57
CA GLY A 32 -2.71 4.47 9.82
C GLY A 32 -2.77 5.83 10.48
N THR A 33 -3.41 5.85 11.65
CA THR A 33 -3.52 7.05 12.47
C THR A 33 -2.31 7.18 13.40
N SER A 34 -2.24 8.30 14.12
CA SER A 34 -1.18 8.53 15.11
C SER A 34 -1.16 7.44 16.20
N HIS A 35 -2.32 6.87 16.55
CA HIS A 35 -2.39 5.78 17.52
C HIS A 35 -1.62 4.55 17.03
N LEU A 36 -1.86 4.13 15.79
CA LEU A 36 -1.17 2.99 15.19
C LEU A 36 0.33 3.25 15.09
N ARG A 37 0.70 4.46 14.69
CA ARG A 37 2.08 4.89 14.58
C ARG A 37 2.80 4.83 15.92
N ARG A 38 2.17 5.32 17.00
CA ARG A 38 2.77 5.26 18.34
C ARG A 38 2.94 3.82 18.82
N LYS A 39 1.95 2.97 18.55
CA LYS A 39 1.95 1.58 19.03
C LYS A 39 2.96 0.71 18.30
N HIS A 40 3.11 0.87 17.00
CA HIS A 40 3.91 -0.01 16.15
C HIS A 40 5.18 0.61 15.59
N GLY A 41 5.28 1.94 15.57
CA GLY A 41 6.39 2.64 14.94
C GLY A 41 7.75 2.33 15.55
N GLY A 42 7.81 2.04 16.85
CA GLY A 42 9.06 1.74 17.54
C GLY A 42 9.74 0.45 17.08
N GLY A 43 8.97 -0.48 16.51
CA GLY A 43 9.51 -1.72 15.95
C GLY A 43 9.99 -1.59 14.51
N ILE A 44 9.77 -0.43 13.89
CA ILE A 44 10.18 -0.17 12.51
C ILE A 44 11.50 0.60 12.55
N THR A 45 12.61 -0.11 12.32
CA THR A 45 13.96 0.43 12.47
C THR A 45 14.62 0.79 11.14
N TRP A 46 13.97 0.52 10.01
CA TRP A 46 14.43 0.82 8.65
C TRP A 46 13.81 2.12 8.13
N PRO A 47 14.34 2.70 7.06
CA PRO A 47 13.75 3.90 6.44
C PRO A 47 12.29 3.66 6.09
N HIS A 48 11.44 4.63 6.42
CA HIS A 48 10.00 4.49 6.19
C HIS A 48 9.30 5.84 6.19
N GLU A 49 8.05 5.83 5.71
CA GLU A 49 7.14 6.95 5.81
C GLU A 49 5.76 6.47 6.25
N TRP A 50 4.95 7.40 6.73
CA TRP A 50 3.57 7.14 7.14
C TRP A 50 2.61 8.00 6.32
N ILE A 51 1.48 7.38 5.92
CA ILE A 51 0.33 8.11 5.39
C ILE A 51 -0.74 8.06 6.48
N THR A 52 -1.27 9.22 6.88
CA THR A 52 -2.39 9.26 7.81
C THR A 52 -3.65 8.76 7.09
N TRP A 53 -4.11 7.59 7.51
CA TRP A 53 -5.19 6.89 6.81
C TRP A 53 -6.02 6.11 7.83
N PRO A 54 -7.15 6.70 8.28
CA PRO A 54 -8.04 6.01 9.23
C PRO A 54 -8.63 4.74 8.60
N ASP A 55 -8.82 3.71 9.43
CA ASP A 55 -9.34 2.43 8.95
C ASP A 55 -10.72 2.60 8.28
N PHE A 56 -10.92 1.86 7.21
CA PHE A 56 -12.13 1.89 6.37
C PHE A 56 -12.40 3.23 5.68
N LEU A 57 -11.54 4.23 5.87
CA LEU A 57 -11.72 5.56 5.28
C LEU A 57 -10.69 5.83 4.18
N LEU A 58 -10.46 7.10 3.88
CA LEU A 58 -9.52 7.57 2.87
C LEU A 58 -8.35 8.30 3.51
N PRO A 59 -7.23 8.48 2.79
CA PRO A 59 -6.14 9.29 3.31
C PRO A 59 -6.63 10.70 3.62
N THR A 60 -6.15 11.27 4.73
CA THR A 60 -6.52 12.63 5.11
C THR A 60 -5.83 13.69 4.25
N ARG A 61 -4.73 13.32 3.60
CA ARG A 61 -3.99 14.18 2.66
C ARG A 61 -3.81 13.44 1.34
N PRO A 62 -4.82 13.49 0.45
CA PRO A 62 -4.79 12.69 -0.77
C PRO A 62 -3.62 12.96 -1.70
N ALA A 63 -3.21 14.22 -1.88
CA ALA A 63 -2.08 14.55 -2.75
C ALA A 63 -0.77 13.99 -2.20
N ASP A 64 -0.54 14.11 -0.90
CA ASP A 64 0.64 13.54 -0.24
C ASP A 64 0.65 12.02 -0.37
N ALA A 65 -0.50 11.38 -0.16
CA ALA A 65 -0.64 9.94 -0.31
C ALA A 65 -0.28 9.49 -1.73
N ARG A 66 -0.79 10.18 -2.74
CA ARG A 66 -0.48 9.86 -4.14
C ARG A 66 1.02 9.94 -4.42
N GLU A 67 1.68 10.99 -3.96
CA GLU A 67 3.11 11.16 -4.16
C GLU A 67 3.93 10.07 -3.48
N LYS A 68 3.55 9.70 -2.25
CA LYS A 68 4.23 8.63 -1.53
C LYS A 68 4.04 7.26 -2.18
N ILE A 69 2.88 7.00 -2.76
CA ILE A 69 2.62 5.76 -3.49
C ILE A 69 3.45 5.70 -4.77
N LYS A 70 3.52 6.80 -5.50
CA LYS A 70 4.37 6.88 -6.70
C LYS A 70 5.84 6.67 -6.35
N ALA A 71 6.31 7.27 -5.28
CA ALA A 71 7.68 7.10 -4.81
C ALA A 71 7.96 5.66 -4.40
N LEU A 72 6.99 4.99 -3.78
CA LEU A 72 7.12 3.57 -3.42
C LEU A 72 7.30 2.70 -4.66
N HIS A 73 6.54 2.96 -5.71
CA HIS A 73 6.70 2.25 -6.98
C HIS A 73 8.10 2.43 -7.57
N GLU A 74 8.61 3.66 -7.56
CA GLU A 74 9.98 3.91 -8.04
C GLU A 74 11.02 3.17 -7.20
N ARG A 75 10.86 3.16 -5.86
CA ARG A 75 11.77 2.43 -4.98
C ARG A 75 11.72 0.92 -5.24
N ALA A 76 10.54 0.38 -5.54
CA ALA A 76 10.36 -1.05 -5.78
C ALA A 76 11.14 -1.56 -7.00
N LYS A 77 11.57 -0.68 -7.89
CA LYS A 77 12.38 -1.05 -9.05
C LYS A 77 13.77 -1.53 -8.67
N THR A 78 14.31 -1.05 -7.56
CA THR A 78 15.68 -1.33 -7.14
C THR A 78 15.82 -1.73 -5.67
N GLU A 79 14.77 -1.61 -4.86
CA GLU A 79 14.80 -1.86 -3.43
C GLU A 79 13.76 -2.89 -3.02
N SER A 80 13.97 -3.54 -1.88
CA SER A 80 12.97 -4.36 -1.21
C SER A 80 12.04 -3.44 -0.42
N VAL A 81 10.77 -3.39 -0.76
CA VAL A 81 9.81 -2.48 -0.13
C VAL A 81 8.62 -3.23 0.48
N GLU A 82 8.05 -2.61 1.50
CA GLU A 82 6.92 -3.15 2.23
C GLU A 82 5.84 -2.08 2.37
N VAL A 83 4.58 -2.48 2.35
CA VAL A 83 3.45 -1.62 2.70
C VAL A 83 2.58 -2.35 3.72
N ALA A 84 2.13 -1.65 4.75
CA ALA A 84 1.32 -2.27 5.81
C ALA A 84 0.33 -1.27 6.42
N CYS A 85 -0.83 -1.80 6.80
CA CYS A 85 -1.77 -1.14 7.69
C CYS A 85 -1.99 -2.09 8.88
N TYR A 86 -2.96 -1.81 9.76
CA TYR A 86 -3.15 -2.69 10.93
C TYR A 86 -3.52 -4.11 10.52
N GLY A 87 -4.58 -4.27 9.71
CA GLY A 87 -5.04 -5.60 9.28
C GLY A 87 -4.36 -6.17 8.05
N GLY A 88 -3.80 -5.33 7.21
CA GLY A 88 -3.09 -5.76 6.00
C GLY A 88 -3.96 -6.01 4.78
N ALA A 89 -5.26 -5.76 4.84
CA ALA A 89 -6.19 -6.05 3.73
C ALA A 89 -6.68 -4.79 3.02
N GLY A 90 -7.48 -3.95 3.70
CA GLY A 90 -8.20 -2.84 3.05
C GLY A 90 -7.31 -1.71 2.55
N ARG A 91 -6.67 -1.02 3.47
CA ARG A 91 -5.79 0.13 3.15
C ARG A 91 -4.56 -0.33 2.38
N THR A 92 -3.92 -1.39 2.85
CA THR A 92 -2.78 -2.00 2.15
C THR A 92 -3.19 -2.43 0.75
N GLY A 93 -4.33 -3.10 0.61
CA GLY A 93 -4.84 -3.51 -0.69
C GLY A 93 -5.14 -2.34 -1.61
N THR A 94 -5.62 -1.21 -1.05
CA THR A 94 -5.88 0.01 -1.83
C THR A 94 -4.57 0.57 -2.42
N VAL A 95 -3.49 0.61 -1.63
CA VAL A 95 -2.18 1.02 -2.13
C VAL A 95 -1.67 0.04 -3.20
N LEU A 96 -1.81 -1.26 -2.96
CA LEU A 96 -1.38 -2.26 -3.94
C LEU A 96 -2.15 -2.14 -5.26
N ALA A 97 -3.44 -1.81 -5.20
CA ALA A 97 -4.22 -1.56 -6.43
C ALA A 97 -3.69 -0.34 -7.19
N CYS A 98 -3.30 0.72 -6.48
CA CYS A 98 -2.67 1.88 -7.11
C CYS A 98 -1.32 1.52 -7.74
N LEU A 99 -0.52 0.69 -7.07
CA LEU A 99 0.74 0.20 -7.61
C LEU A 99 0.51 -0.67 -8.85
N ALA A 100 -0.56 -1.45 -8.87
CA ALA A 100 -0.94 -2.23 -10.05
C ALA A 100 -1.19 -1.29 -11.25
N ILE A 101 -1.89 -0.18 -11.04
CA ILE A 101 -2.13 0.82 -12.09
C ILE A 101 -0.80 1.40 -12.59
N LEU A 102 0.09 1.76 -11.69
CA LEU A 102 1.40 2.28 -12.05
C LEU A 102 2.23 1.27 -12.85
N SER A 103 1.98 -0.02 -12.65
CA SER A 103 2.70 -1.08 -13.37
C SER A 103 2.00 -1.53 -14.66
N GLY A 104 0.87 -0.91 -15.03
CA GLY A 104 0.22 -1.15 -16.31
C GLY A 104 -1.13 -1.86 -16.27
N VAL A 105 -1.63 -2.22 -15.08
CA VAL A 105 -2.97 -2.80 -14.96
C VAL A 105 -4.01 -1.70 -15.21
N PRO A 106 -5.00 -1.92 -16.09
CA PRO A 106 -6.05 -0.93 -16.30
C PRO A 106 -6.80 -0.58 -15.01
N ALA A 107 -7.18 0.67 -14.86
CA ALA A 107 -7.82 1.16 -13.64
C ALA A 107 -9.05 0.36 -13.25
N GLU A 108 -9.90 0.00 -14.22
CA GLU A 108 -11.11 -0.77 -13.98
C GLU A 108 -10.85 -2.22 -13.56
N GLU A 109 -9.64 -2.73 -13.75
CA GLU A 109 -9.26 -4.08 -13.39
C GLU A 109 -8.39 -4.14 -12.13
N ALA A 110 -7.91 -2.99 -11.64
CA ALA A 110 -6.90 -2.94 -10.58
C ALA A 110 -7.35 -3.59 -9.27
N VAL A 111 -8.59 -3.38 -8.85
CA VAL A 111 -9.13 -3.96 -7.61
C VAL A 111 -9.23 -5.49 -7.76
N ALA A 112 -9.79 -5.97 -8.85
CA ALA A 112 -9.92 -7.40 -9.11
C ALA A 112 -8.55 -8.07 -9.20
N TRP A 113 -7.60 -7.42 -9.87
CA TRP A 113 -6.23 -7.91 -9.97
C TRP A 113 -5.59 -8.05 -8.59
N THR A 114 -5.74 -7.05 -7.75
CA THR A 114 -5.16 -7.05 -6.40
C THR A 114 -5.80 -8.14 -5.53
N ARG A 115 -7.11 -8.33 -5.63
CA ARG A 115 -7.80 -9.39 -4.90
C ARG A 115 -7.33 -10.78 -5.32
N ALA A 116 -7.02 -10.96 -6.59
CA ALA A 116 -6.53 -12.24 -7.11
C ALA A 116 -5.06 -12.51 -6.75
N ASN A 117 -4.24 -11.47 -6.61
CA ASN A 117 -2.80 -11.62 -6.44
C ASN A 117 -2.29 -11.32 -5.03
N TYR A 118 -3.11 -10.74 -4.16
CA TYR A 118 -2.71 -10.41 -2.80
C TYR A 118 -3.68 -10.97 -1.77
N HIS A 119 -4.90 -10.42 -1.69
CA HIS A 119 -5.88 -10.78 -0.67
C HIS A 119 -7.29 -10.52 -1.19
N GLU A 120 -8.20 -11.48 -0.97
CA GLU A 120 -9.58 -11.39 -1.47
C GLU A 120 -10.35 -10.19 -0.92
N ARG A 121 -9.94 -9.65 0.24
CA ARG A 121 -10.57 -8.52 0.89
C ARG A 121 -9.85 -7.19 0.64
N ALA A 122 -8.91 -7.16 -0.29
CA ALA A 122 -8.24 -5.93 -0.68
C ALA A 122 -9.27 -4.90 -1.17
N VAL A 123 -9.13 -3.64 -0.74
CA VAL A 123 -10.06 -2.54 -1.07
C VAL A 123 -11.44 -2.83 -0.49
N GLU A 124 -11.61 -2.54 0.80
CA GLU A 124 -12.78 -2.99 1.56
C GLU A 124 -14.06 -2.16 1.35
N THR A 125 -13.93 -0.89 0.97
CA THR A 125 -15.09 0.01 0.89
C THR A 125 -15.28 0.58 -0.50
N PRO A 126 -16.54 1.00 -0.85
CA PRO A 126 -16.80 1.66 -2.13
C PRO A 126 -16.00 2.95 -2.34
N TRP A 127 -15.78 3.73 -1.27
CA TRP A 127 -14.99 4.96 -1.39
C TRP A 127 -13.49 4.68 -1.57
N GLN A 128 -12.96 3.60 -1.00
CA GLN A 128 -11.60 3.17 -1.30
C GLN A 128 -11.47 2.76 -2.77
N ARG A 129 -12.46 2.05 -3.29
CA ARG A 129 -12.52 1.71 -4.71
C ARG A 129 -12.57 2.96 -5.59
N GLY A 130 -13.38 3.94 -5.20
CA GLY A 130 -13.44 5.23 -5.89
C GLY A 130 -12.11 5.97 -5.85
N TRP A 131 -11.38 5.88 -4.74
CA TRP A 131 -10.08 6.51 -4.61
C TRP A 131 -9.04 5.88 -5.57
N VAL A 132 -9.08 4.56 -5.75
CA VAL A 132 -8.23 3.88 -6.74
C VAL A 132 -8.49 4.42 -8.14
N LYS A 133 -9.76 4.59 -8.52
CA LYS A 133 -10.12 5.17 -9.81
C LYS A 133 -9.63 6.61 -9.95
N SER A 134 -9.79 7.42 -8.90
CA SER A 134 -9.32 8.81 -8.93
C SER A 134 -7.80 8.89 -9.00
N PHE A 135 -7.10 7.96 -8.37
CA PHE A 135 -5.65 7.85 -8.46
C PHE A 135 -5.21 7.73 -9.92
N ALA A 136 -5.85 6.84 -10.67
CA ALA A 136 -5.55 6.67 -12.09
C ALA A 136 -5.77 7.94 -12.90
N LYS A 137 -6.86 8.67 -12.61
CA LYS A 137 -7.16 9.94 -13.31
C LYS A 137 -6.13 11.03 -13.01
N GLN A 138 -5.54 11.02 -11.83
CA GLN A 138 -4.55 12.03 -11.42
C GLN A 138 -3.15 11.76 -11.96
N LEU A 139 -2.95 10.64 -12.65
CA LEU A 139 -1.66 10.32 -13.26
C LEU A 139 -1.40 11.09 -14.57
N ASP A 140 -2.43 11.59 -15.20
CA ASP A 140 -2.35 12.30 -16.50
C ASP A 140 -1.93 13.76 -16.35
#